data_0fd2ca18ef23cff62f487e25fd3fa3d7
#
_entry.id   0fd2ca18ef23cff62f487e25fd3fa3d7
#
_cell.length_a   1.000
_cell.length_b   1.000
_cell.length_c   1.000
_cell.angle_alpha   90.00
_cell.angle_beta   90.00
_cell.angle_gamma   90.00
#
_symmetry.space_group_name_H-M   'P 1'
#
loop_
_entity.id
_entity.type
_entity.pdbx_description
1 polymer ?
#
loop_
_entity_poly.entity_id
_entity_poly.type
_entity_poly.pdbx_seq_one_letter_code
_entity_poly.pdbx_strand_id
1 'polypeptide(L)'
;MEKNNMPKVKVYSTSTCPWCTKTKEFLKENNVKFEEVNVGEDEKSRNEMFDKSGQFGVPVIDVNGTIIVGFKKDVLKSALGI
;
A
#
# COMPACT_ATOMS: atom_id res chain seq x y z
N MET A 1 -21.32 5.26 -13.75
CA MET A 1 -21.03 4.85 -13.52
C MET A 1 -20.38 4.32 -12.89
N GLU A 2 -19.87 4.06 -12.56
CA GLU A 2 -19.40 3.48 -12.18
C GLU A 2 -19.25 3.01 -11.42
N LYS A 3 -19.41 2.92 -11.55
CA LYS A 3 -19.35 2.20 -10.97
C LYS A 3 -18.48 1.49 -10.20
N ASN A 4 -17.80 1.40 -10.59
CA ASN A 4 -16.81 0.67 -9.86
C ASN A 4 -16.30 1.44 -8.65
N ASN A 5 -16.59 0.97 -7.46
CA ASN A 5 -16.31 1.69 -6.22
C ASN A 5 -15.08 1.15 -5.51
N MET A 6 -14.29 0.30 -6.18
CA MET A 6 -13.11 -0.26 -5.54
C MET A 6 -11.99 0.79 -5.51
N PRO A 7 -11.39 1.02 -4.35
CA PRO A 7 -10.31 2.00 -4.26
C PRO A 7 -9.08 1.49 -5.02
N LYS A 8 -8.32 2.42 -5.53
CA LYS A 8 -7.07 2.09 -6.20
C LYS A 8 -5.99 1.98 -5.14
N VAL A 9 -5.51 0.77 -4.89
CA VAL A 9 -4.57 0.50 -3.82
C VAL A 9 -3.23 0.08 -4.39
N LYS A 10 -2.17 0.71 -3.92
CA LYS A 10 -0.82 0.39 -4.33
C LYS A 10 0.03 0.19 -3.09
N VAL A 11 0.74 -0.94 -3.03
CA VAL A 11 1.57 -1.29 -1.87
C VAL A 11 3.03 -1.25 -2.27
N TYR A 12 3.78 -0.36 -1.64
CA TYR A 12 5.23 -0.28 -1.84
C TYR A 12 5.89 -1.15 -0.78
N SER A 13 6.66 -2.14 -1.21
CA SER A 13 7.20 -3.13 -0.30
C SER A 13 8.60 -3.55 -0.72
N THR A 14 9.24 -4.38 0.12
CA THR A 14 10.47 -5.06 -0.23
C THR A 14 10.29 -6.55 0.02
N SER A 15 11.18 -7.37 -0.57
CA SER A 15 11.06 -8.82 -0.45
C SER A 15 11.36 -9.35 0.95
N THR A 16 12.02 -8.54 1.79
CA THR A 16 12.45 -8.97 3.13
C THR A 16 11.66 -8.30 4.25
N CYS A 17 10.54 -7.68 3.96
CA CYS A 17 9.76 -6.93 4.93
C CYS A 17 8.60 -7.77 5.48
N PRO A 18 8.67 -8.23 6.75
CA PRO A 18 7.55 -9.02 7.32
C PRO A 18 6.26 -8.22 7.43
N TRP A 19 6.35 -6.92 7.73
CA TRP A 19 5.16 -6.08 7.82
C TRP A 19 4.50 -5.87 6.47
N CYS A 20 5.29 -5.88 5.40
CA CYS A 20 4.74 -5.82 4.05
C CYS A 20 3.91 -7.07 3.75
N THR A 21 4.40 -8.24 4.17
CA THR A 21 3.68 -9.49 4.01
C THR A 21 2.35 -9.44 4.78
N LYS A 22 2.37 -8.95 6.00
CA LYS A 22 1.14 -8.83 6.80
C LYS A 22 0.15 -7.87 6.15
N THR A 23 0.63 -6.78 5.59
CA THR A 23 -0.22 -5.83 4.88
C THR A 23 -0.90 -6.49 3.69
N LYS A 24 -0.14 -7.24 2.91
CA LYS A 24 -0.69 -7.91 1.73
C LYS A 24 -1.71 -8.98 2.14
N GLU A 25 -1.44 -9.71 3.19
CA GLU A 25 -2.36 -10.72 3.69
C GLU A 25 -3.67 -10.08 4.15
N PHE A 26 -3.56 -8.96 4.86
CA PHE A 26 -4.74 -8.24 5.32
C PHE A 26 -5.61 -7.79 4.15
N LEU A 27 -4.99 -7.25 3.11
CA LEU A 27 -5.73 -6.80 1.93
C LEU A 27 -6.40 -7.97 1.23
N LYS A 28 -5.71 -9.10 1.12
CA LYS A 28 -6.28 -10.28 0.48
C LYS A 28 -7.45 -10.85 1.28
N GLU A 29 -7.34 -10.86 2.60
CA GLU A 29 -8.40 -11.36 3.47
C GLU A 29 -9.67 -10.54 3.35
N ASN A 30 -9.52 -9.26 3.03
CA ASN A 30 -10.66 -8.36 2.89
C ASN A 30 -11.09 -8.19 1.44
N ASN A 31 -10.58 -9.05 0.55
CA ASN A 31 -10.93 -9.03 -0.88
C ASN A 31 -10.60 -7.72 -1.55
N VAL A 32 -9.53 -7.07 -1.12
CA VAL A 32 -9.09 -5.80 -1.70
C VAL A 32 -8.02 -6.10 -2.74
N LYS A 33 -8.26 -5.65 -3.96
CA LYS A 33 -7.27 -5.76 -5.03
C LYS A 33 -6.25 -4.63 -4.88
N PHE A 34 -5.00 -4.98 -5.07
CA PHE A 34 -3.91 -4.00 -4.94
C PHE A 34 -2.80 -4.31 -5.91
N GLU A 35 -2.03 -3.28 -6.22
CA GLU A 35 -0.82 -3.41 -7.02
C GLU A 35 0.37 -3.43 -6.07
N GLU A 36 1.23 -4.43 -6.23
CA GLU A 36 2.42 -4.55 -5.39
C GLU A 36 3.63 -4.02 -6.16
N VAL A 37 4.43 -3.18 -5.50
CA VAL A 37 5.62 -2.60 -6.11
C VAL A 37 6.81 -2.88 -5.18
N ASN A 38 7.86 -3.50 -5.74
CA ASN A 38 9.06 -3.81 -4.97
C ASN A 38 10.05 -2.66 -5.09
N VAL A 39 10.10 -1.81 -4.05
CA VAL A 39 10.97 -0.64 -4.07
C VAL A 39 12.43 -1.00 -3.77
N GLY A 40 12.67 -2.23 -3.32
CA GLY A 40 14.04 -2.70 -3.14
C GLY A 40 14.74 -3.01 -4.44
N GLU A 41 13.97 -3.26 -5.50
CA GLU A 41 14.53 -3.62 -6.81
C GLU A 41 14.31 -2.54 -7.86
N ASP A 42 13.40 -1.59 -7.62
CA ASP A 42 13.06 -0.58 -8.59
C ASP A 42 13.29 0.80 -8.01
N GLU A 43 14.36 1.43 -8.45
CA GLU A 43 14.75 2.75 -7.96
C GLU A 43 13.69 3.80 -8.27
N LYS A 44 13.06 3.71 -9.42
CA LYS A 44 12.03 4.66 -9.82
C LYS A 44 10.84 4.60 -8.86
N SER A 45 10.41 3.40 -8.52
CA SER A 45 9.31 3.22 -7.57
C SER A 45 9.70 3.66 -6.17
N ARG A 46 10.95 3.46 -5.79
CA ARG A 46 11.44 3.92 -4.50
C ARG A 46 11.39 5.43 -4.40
N ASN A 47 11.78 6.12 -5.47
CA ASN A 47 11.71 7.58 -5.51
C ASN A 47 10.27 8.06 -5.48
N GLU A 48 9.37 7.36 -6.17
CA GLU A 48 7.95 7.68 -6.16
C GLU A 48 7.39 7.56 -4.74
N MET A 49 7.76 6.49 -4.04
CA MET A 49 7.33 6.28 -2.66
C MET A 49 7.83 7.41 -1.77
N PHE A 50 9.07 7.84 -1.95
CA PHE A 50 9.63 8.93 -1.17
C PHE A 50 8.88 10.23 -1.43
N ASP A 51 8.56 10.51 -2.70
CA ASP A 51 7.80 11.71 -3.05
C ASP A 51 6.45 11.75 -2.36
N LYS A 52 5.80 10.58 -2.25
CA LYS A 52 4.47 10.50 -1.67
C LYS A 52 4.48 10.50 -0.14
N SER A 53 5.46 9.82 0.46
CA SER A 53 5.45 9.58 1.90
C SER A 53 6.46 10.42 2.68
N GLY A 54 7.47 10.95 1.98
CA GLY A 54 8.52 11.73 2.61
C GLY A 54 9.55 10.90 3.35
N GLN A 55 9.56 9.59 3.10
CA GLN A 55 10.51 8.70 3.79
C GLN A 55 10.67 7.41 2.98
N PHE A 56 11.65 6.58 3.33
CA PHE A 56 11.96 5.35 2.59
C PHE A 56 11.53 4.06 3.30
N GLY A 57 10.90 4.13 4.44
CA GLY A 57 10.47 2.93 5.16
C GLY A 57 9.32 2.23 4.45
N VAL A 58 9.22 0.93 4.64
CA VAL A 58 8.15 0.12 4.07
C VAL A 58 7.43 -0.62 5.18
N PRO A 59 6.18 -1.00 4.98
CA PRO A 59 5.34 -0.80 3.79
C PRO A 59 4.78 0.62 3.73
N VAL A 60 4.52 1.08 2.51
CA VAL A 60 3.77 2.31 2.27
C VAL A 60 2.59 1.93 1.39
N ILE A 61 1.39 2.31 1.81
CA ILE A 61 0.18 1.97 1.08
C ILE A 61 -0.47 3.24 0.57
N ASP A 62 -0.77 3.27 -0.70
CA ASP A 62 -1.47 4.38 -1.35
C ASP A 62 -2.89 3.92 -1.65
N VAL A 63 -3.86 4.49 -0.93
CA VAL A 63 -5.27 4.18 -1.13
C VAL A 63 -5.94 5.41 -1.71
N ASN A 64 -6.15 5.41 -3.02
CA ASN A 64 -6.78 6.53 -3.73
C ASN A 64 -6.11 7.88 -3.43
N GLY A 65 -4.80 7.88 -3.27
CA GLY A 65 -4.06 9.10 -2.95
C GLY A 65 -3.82 9.33 -1.47
N THR A 66 -4.47 8.54 -0.61
CA THR A 66 -4.20 8.61 0.83
C THR A 66 -2.99 7.74 1.13
N ILE A 67 -1.95 8.33 1.69
CA ILE A 67 -0.69 7.64 1.95
C ILE A 67 -0.64 7.19 3.39
N ILE A 68 -0.42 5.88 3.57
CA ILE A 68 -0.33 5.28 4.89
C ILE A 68 1.05 4.66 5.03
N VAL A 69 1.81 5.09 6.03
CA VAL A 69 3.14 4.59 6.29
C VAL A 69 3.08 3.54 7.39
N GLY A 70 3.54 2.35 7.07
CA GLY A 70 3.53 1.23 8.00
C GLY A 70 2.21 0.47 7.97
N PHE A 71 2.19 -0.67 8.67
CA PHE A 71 0.98 -1.49 8.73
C PHE A 71 0.11 -1.00 9.88
N LYS A 72 -0.89 -0.20 9.56
CA LYS A 72 -1.82 0.35 10.53
C LYS A 72 -3.22 -0.11 10.15
N LYS A 73 -3.65 -1.18 10.78
CA LYS A 73 -4.89 -1.88 10.43
C LYS A 73 -6.10 -0.95 10.49
N ASP A 74 -6.21 -0.17 11.56
CA ASP A 74 -7.35 0.72 11.73
C ASP A 74 -7.39 1.80 10.67
N VAL A 75 -6.21 2.35 10.35
CA VAL A 75 -6.11 3.40 9.33
C VAL A 75 -6.43 2.81 7.96
N LEU A 76 -5.94 1.60 7.68
CA LEU A 76 -6.23 0.93 6.42
C LEU A 76 -7.72 0.66 6.27
N LYS A 77 -8.37 0.18 7.31
CA LYS A 77 -9.82 -0.07 7.26
C LYS A 77 -10.59 1.20 6.98
N SER A 78 -10.21 2.28 7.65
CA SER A 78 -10.87 3.55 7.47
C SER A 78 -10.70 4.07 6.05
N ALA A 79 -9.50 4.00 5.52
CA ALA A 79 -9.21 4.46 4.17
C ALA A 79 -9.91 3.62 3.11
N LEU A 80 -10.06 2.31 3.37
CA LEU A 80 -10.71 1.39 2.43
C LEU A 80 -12.21 1.35 2.58
N GLY A 81 -12.74 1.83 3.69
CA GLY A 81 -14.17 1.82 3.94
C GLY A 81 -14.71 0.44 4.31
N ILE A 82 -13.89 -0.35 4.98
CA ILE A 82 -14.29 -1.71 5.35
C ILE A 82 -14.34 -1.94 6.85
#